data_cf2a42b0835005c8d0d98ca9aa033af1
#
_entry.id   cf2a42b0835005c8d0d98ca9aa033af1
#
_cell.length_a   1.000
_cell.length_b   1.000
_cell.length_c   1.000
_cell.angle_alpha   90.00
_cell.angle_beta   90.00
_cell.angle_gamma   90.00
#
_symmetry.space_group_name_H-M   'P 1'
#
loop_
_entity.id
_entity.type
_entity.pdbx_description
1 polymer ?
#
loop_
_entity_poly.entity_id
_entity_poly.type
_entity_poly.pdbx_seq_one_letter_code
_entity_poly.pdbx_strand_id
1 'polypeptide(L)'
;MKIAIVGTGYVGLVTGTCFSEMGIDVTCVDVQESKIENLKKGVIPIYEPGLEDMVHRNYTAGRLKFTTDLEECLDDVEVVFSAVGTPPDEDGSADLKYVLEVARTIGRNMNKYVLVVTKSTVPVGTAQKVKSTIQKELDERNIQIEFDVASNPEFLKEGD
;
A
#
# COMPACT_ATOMS: atom_id res chain seq x y z
N MET A 1 6.97 -14.30 -4.41
CA MET A 1 6.02 -13.20 -4.56
C MET A 1 6.57 -11.97 -3.85
N LYS A 2 6.53 -10.82 -4.48
CA LYS A 2 6.92 -9.53 -3.90
C LYS A 2 5.73 -8.59 -3.89
N ILE A 3 5.49 -7.93 -2.76
CA ILE A 3 4.32 -7.09 -2.52
C ILE A 3 4.78 -5.72 -2.03
N ALA A 4 4.16 -4.65 -2.51
CA ALA A 4 4.23 -3.33 -1.89
C ALA A 4 2.92 -3.04 -1.16
N ILE A 5 3.03 -2.40 0.01
CA ILE A 5 1.87 -1.91 0.77
C ILE A 5 2.06 -0.43 1.00
N VAL A 6 1.16 0.37 0.45
CA VAL A 6 1.20 1.83 0.54
C VAL A 6 0.31 2.31 1.67
N GLY A 7 0.91 2.98 2.63
CA GLY A 7 0.32 3.39 3.90
C GLY A 7 0.80 2.50 5.05
N THR A 8 1.43 3.11 6.05
CA THR A 8 1.96 2.43 7.25
C THR A 8 1.16 2.76 8.51
N GLY A 9 -0.12 3.03 8.34
CA GLY A 9 -1.09 3.04 9.43
C GLY A 9 -1.37 1.63 9.94
N TYR A 10 -2.36 1.49 10.81
CA TYR A 10 -2.72 0.21 11.40
C TYR A 10 -2.90 -0.91 10.35
N VAL A 11 -3.79 -0.70 9.40
CA VAL A 11 -4.11 -1.70 8.37
C VAL A 11 -2.88 -2.09 7.54
N GLY A 12 -2.15 -1.11 7.03
CA GLY A 12 -1.01 -1.36 6.15
C GLY A 12 0.15 -2.05 6.87
N LEU A 13 0.50 -1.57 8.06
CA LEU A 13 1.63 -2.14 8.81
C LEU A 13 1.33 -3.55 9.31
N VAL A 14 0.14 -3.81 9.86
CA VAL A 14 -0.27 -5.15 10.31
C VAL A 14 -0.31 -6.11 9.12
N THR A 15 -0.96 -5.73 8.03
CA THR A 15 -1.07 -6.56 6.82
C THR A 15 0.31 -6.90 6.26
N GLY A 16 1.18 -5.91 6.10
CA GLY A 16 2.54 -6.11 5.56
C GLY A 16 3.39 -7.00 6.45
N THR A 17 3.31 -6.79 7.74
CA THR A 17 4.06 -7.59 8.71
C THR A 17 3.59 -9.05 8.71
N CYS A 18 2.27 -9.29 8.70
CA CYS A 18 1.72 -10.64 8.63
C CYS A 18 2.09 -11.37 7.33
N PHE A 19 2.06 -10.70 6.19
CA PHE A 19 2.51 -11.29 4.92
C PHE A 19 4.00 -11.64 4.96
N SER A 20 4.84 -10.77 5.51
CA SER A 20 6.27 -11.06 5.63
C SER A 20 6.54 -12.23 6.59
N GLU A 21 5.75 -12.37 7.67
CA GLU A 21 5.81 -13.51 8.57
C GLU A 21 5.47 -14.83 7.88
N MET A 22 4.59 -14.79 6.88
CA MET A 22 4.26 -15.95 6.03
C MET A 22 5.34 -16.25 4.97
N GLY A 23 6.45 -15.52 4.94
CA GLY A 23 7.56 -15.72 4.01
C GLY A 23 7.46 -14.94 2.69
N ILE A 24 6.59 -13.95 2.60
CA ILE A 24 6.45 -13.09 1.43
C ILE A 24 7.40 -11.89 1.57
N ASP A 25 8.04 -11.48 0.49
CA ASP A 25 8.84 -10.25 0.45
C ASP A 25 7.92 -9.04 0.36
N VAL A 26 7.92 -8.22 1.40
CA VAL A 26 7.03 -7.06 1.52
C VAL A 26 7.83 -5.77 1.66
N THR A 27 7.47 -4.75 0.90
CA THR A 27 7.93 -3.38 1.09
C THR A 27 6.76 -2.50 1.50
N CYS A 28 6.82 -1.93 2.69
CA CYS A 28 5.86 -0.95 3.17
C CYS A 28 6.33 0.45 2.76
N VAL A 29 5.41 1.22 2.19
CA VAL A 29 5.67 2.56 1.64
C VAL A 29 4.82 3.59 2.38
N ASP A 30 5.42 4.68 2.81
CA ASP A 30 4.68 5.82 3.37
C ASP A 30 5.38 7.13 2.99
N VAL A 31 4.63 8.14 2.62
CA VAL A 31 5.18 9.45 2.24
C VAL A 31 5.80 10.21 3.42
N GLN A 32 5.49 9.83 4.65
CA GLN A 32 6.03 10.45 5.85
C GLN A 32 7.40 9.86 6.20
N GLU A 33 8.45 10.58 5.85
CA GLU A 33 9.83 10.17 6.10
C GLU A 33 10.09 9.81 7.57
N SER A 34 9.55 10.61 8.51
CA SER A 34 9.71 10.35 9.94
C SER A 34 9.12 9.00 10.40
N LYS A 35 7.99 8.58 9.81
CA LYS A 35 7.42 7.24 10.08
C LYS A 35 8.34 6.14 9.59
N ILE A 36 8.84 6.27 8.37
CA ILE A 36 9.74 5.28 7.75
C ILE A 36 11.04 5.17 8.53
N GLU A 37 11.65 6.29 8.91
CA GLU A 37 12.86 6.31 9.73
C GLU A 37 12.64 5.65 11.11
N ASN A 38 11.51 5.92 11.76
CA ASN A 38 11.16 5.28 13.02
C ASN A 38 10.96 3.76 12.87
N LEU A 39 10.26 3.32 11.83
CA LEU A 39 10.05 1.91 11.54
C LEU A 39 11.38 1.17 11.30
N LYS A 40 12.31 1.77 10.56
CA LYS A 40 13.66 1.23 10.36
C LYS A 40 14.46 1.10 11.65
N LYS A 41 14.18 1.95 12.63
CA LYS A 41 14.79 1.90 13.98
C LYS A 41 14.07 0.96 14.94
N GLY A 42 13.00 0.29 14.51
CA GLY A 42 12.18 -0.59 15.35
C GLY A 42 11.15 0.14 16.22
N VAL A 43 10.90 1.42 15.97
CA VAL A 43 9.87 2.20 16.66
C VAL A 43 8.55 2.03 15.92
N ILE A 44 7.62 1.32 16.53
CA ILE A 44 6.31 1.00 15.95
C ILE A 44 5.28 2.06 16.40
N PRO A 45 4.57 2.72 15.46
CA PRO A 45 3.68 3.84 15.79
C PRO A 45 2.32 3.41 16.36
N ILE A 46 2.04 2.12 16.38
CA ILE A 46 0.78 1.54 16.85
C ILE A 46 1.03 0.45 17.87
N TYR A 47 0.08 0.24 18.76
CA TYR A 47 0.12 -0.89 19.69
C TYR A 47 -0.77 -2.02 19.16
N GLU A 48 -0.14 -3.17 18.94
CA GLU A 48 -0.80 -4.43 18.61
C GLU A 48 0.01 -5.55 19.24
N PRO A 49 -0.59 -6.46 20.03
CA PRO A 49 0.14 -7.54 20.68
C PRO A 49 0.95 -8.38 19.70
N GLY A 50 2.25 -8.49 19.94
CA GLY A 50 3.17 -9.29 19.11
C GLY A 50 3.63 -8.63 17.81
N LEU A 51 3.10 -7.48 17.42
CA LEU A 51 3.46 -6.81 16.16
C LEU A 51 4.92 -6.37 16.16
N GLU A 52 5.39 -5.76 17.24
CA GLU A 52 6.77 -5.25 17.34
C GLU A 52 7.80 -6.37 17.11
N ASP A 53 7.62 -7.52 17.75
CA ASP A 53 8.50 -8.68 17.57
C ASP A 53 8.47 -9.21 16.13
N MET A 54 7.28 -9.27 15.51
CA MET A 54 7.14 -9.68 14.11
C MET A 54 7.82 -8.71 13.16
N VAL A 55 7.65 -7.41 13.35
CA VAL A 55 8.31 -6.39 12.54
C VAL A 55 9.83 -6.54 12.66
N HIS A 56 10.34 -6.64 13.88
CA HIS A 56 11.77 -6.71 14.12
C HIS A 56 12.42 -7.93 13.45
N ARG A 57 11.85 -9.14 13.65
CA ARG A 57 12.45 -10.34 13.06
C ARG A 57 12.34 -10.39 11.54
N ASN A 58 11.25 -9.89 10.94
CA ASN A 58 11.08 -9.87 9.49
C ASN A 58 11.91 -8.78 8.82
N TYR A 59 12.06 -7.62 9.46
CA TYR A 59 12.98 -6.58 9.01
C TYR A 59 14.44 -7.06 9.03
N THR A 60 14.86 -7.67 10.13
CA THR A 60 16.21 -8.25 10.29
C THR A 60 16.47 -9.37 9.27
N ALA A 61 15.46 -10.19 8.97
CA ALA A 61 15.55 -11.23 7.95
C ALA A 61 15.51 -10.72 6.50
N GLY A 62 15.26 -9.42 6.29
CA GLY A 62 15.21 -8.80 4.97
C GLY A 62 13.91 -9.06 4.18
N ARG A 63 12.90 -9.71 4.79
CA ARG A 63 11.60 -9.94 4.16
C ARG A 63 10.66 -8.74 4.26
N LEU A 64 10.83 -7.88 5.27
CA LEU A 64 10.08 -6.66 5.47
C LEU A 64 11.00 -5.46 5.28
N LYS A 65 10.60 -4.55 4.39
CA LYS A 65 11.36 -3.34 4.07
C LYS A 65 10.47 -2.11 4.21
N PHE A 66 11.08 -0.95 4.40
CA PHE A 66 10.40 0.33 4.52
C PHE A 66 11.03 1.36 3.61
N THR A 67 10.22 2.09 2.85
CA THR A 67 10.68 3.17 1.97
C THR A 67 9.63 4.28 1.87
N THR A 68 10.07 5.46 1.47
CA THR A 68 9.17 6.56 1.09
C THR A 68 8.83 6.55 -0.40
N ASP A 69 9.47 5.70 -1.20
CA ASP A 69 9.40 5.71 -2.64
C ASP A 69 8.69 4.46 -3.19
N LEU A 70 7.46 4.65 -3.67
CA LEU A 70 6.70 3.59 -4.33
C LEU A 70 7.29 3.26 -5.71
N GLU A 71 7.87 4.24 -6.41
CA GLU A 71 8.38 4.06 -7.77
C GLU A 71 9.48 3.00 -7.81
N GLU A 72 10.38 3.03 -6.82
CA GLU A 72 11.46 2.03 -6.68
C GLU A 72 10.95 0.60 -6.52
N CYS A 73 9.72 0.42 -6.02
CA CYS A 73 9.14 -0.90 -5.80
C CYS A 73 8.52 -1.50 -7.07
N LEU A 74 8.06 -0.66 -8.01
CA LEU A 74 7.16 -1.08 -9.11
C LEU A 74 7.82 -2.02 -10.13
N ASP A 75 9.15 -1.98 -10.26
CA ASP A 75 9.87 -2.89 -11.14
C ASP A 75 9.91 -4.34 -10.61
N ASP A 76 9.72 -4.51 -9.32
CA ASP A 76 9.93 -5.77 -8.62
C ASP A 76 8.64 -6.42 -8.10
N VAL A 77 7.60 -5.63 -7.80
CA VAL A 77 6.39 -6.13 -7.15
C VAL A 77 5.36 -6.67 -8.14
N GLU A 78 4.62 -7.68 -7.71
CA GLU A 78 3.51 -8.28 -8.45
C GLU A 78 2.17 -7.73 -7.98
N VAL A 79 2.09 -7.30 -6.72
CA VAL A 79 0.87 -6.78 -6.09
C VAL A 79 1.19 -5.50 -5.34
N VAL A 80 0.36 -4.48 -5.50
CA VAL A 80 0.37 -3.26 -4.70
C VAL A 80 -0.93 -3.17 -3.91
N PHE A 81 -0.83 -3.21 -2.58
CA PHE A 81 -1.95 -2.91 -1.70
C PHE A 81 -1.97 -1.42 -1.37
N SER A 82 -3.08 -0.77 -1.63
CA SER A 82 -3.34 0.60 -1.18
C SER A 82 -4.10 0.57 0.15
N ALA A 83 -3.41 0.93 1.22
CA ALA A 83 -3.94 1.02 2.58
C ALA A 83 -3.82 2.44 3.14
N VAL A 84 -3.92 3.44 2.27
CA VAL A 84 -3.87 4.86 2.62
C VAL A 84 -5.18 5.32 3.26
N GLY A 85 -5.11 6.38 4.06
CA GLY A 85 -6.28 6.96 4.69
C GLY A 85 -7.30 7.51 3.68
N THR A 86 -8.58 7.41 4.04
CA THR A 86 -9.70 8.00 3.32
C THR A 86 -10.47 8.91 4.28
N PRO A 87 -9.90 10.08 4.65
CA PRO A 87 -10.55 10.99 5.59
C PRO A 87 -11.90 11.46 5.04
N PRO A 88 -12.84 11.86 5.91
CA PRO A 88 -14.09 12.45 5.43
C PRO A 88 -13.83 13.77 4.72
N ASP A 89 -14.50 13.98 3.59
CA ASP A 89 -14.56 15.27 2.90
C ASP A 89 -15.57 16.21 3.60
N GLU A 90 -15.63 17.47 3.17
CA GLU A 90 -16.52 18.49 3.75
C GLU A 90 -18.01 18.09 3.72
N ASP A 91 -18.42 17.28 2.74
CA ASP A 91 -19.78 16.76 2.59
C ASP A 91 -20.02 15.43 3.34
N GLY A 92 -19.02 14.92 4.07
CA GLY A 92 -19.07 13.65 4.79
C GLY A 92 -18.77 12.42 3.94
N SER A 93 -18.53 12.57 2.64
CA SER A 93 -18.07 11.48 1.77
C SER A 93 -16.58 11.17 2.05
N ALA A 94 -16.11 10.00 1.61
CA ALA A 94 -14.70 9.66 1.72
C ALA A 94 -13.86 10.45 0.68
N ASP A 95 -12.84 11.15 1.14
CA ASP A 95 -11.85 11.78 0.26
C ASP A 95 -10.94 10.71 -0.34
N LEU A 96 -11.02 10.55 -1.65
CA LEU A 96 -10.25 9.56 -2.41
C LEU A 96 -8.90 10.09 -2.91
N LYS A 97 -8.52 11.31 -2.52
CA LYS A 97 -7.30 11.98 -2.99
C LYS A 97 -6.06 11.08 -2.88
N TYR A 98 -5.85 10.46 -1.72
CA TYR A 98 -4.68 9.61 -1.50
C TYR A 98 -4.74 8.31 -2.27
N VAL A 99 -5.91 7.69 -2.37
CA VAL A 99 -6.13 6.47 -3.17
C VAL A 99 -5.83 6.72 -4.63
N LEU A 100 -6.30 7.83 -5.18
CA LEU A 100 -6.07 8.20 -6.58
C LEU A 100 -4.63 8.65 -6.84
N GLU A 101 -3.94 9.24 -5.85
CA GLU A 101 -2.52 9.58 -5.99
C GLU A 101 -1.65 8.32 -6.09
N VAL A 102 -1.93 7.30 -5.28
CA VAL A 102 -1.29 5.98 -5.42
C VAL A 102 -1.52 5.41 -6.83
N ALA A 103 -2.75 5.48 -7.32
CA ALA A 103 -3.09 5.02 -8.68
C ALA A 103 -2.31 5.77 -9.77
N ARG A 104 -2.17 7.10 -9.65
CA ARG A 104 -1.37 7.91 -10.59
C ARG A 104 0.10 7.50 -10.56
N THR A 105 0.68 7.35 -9.39
CA THR A 105 2.09 6.92 -9.24
C THR A 105 2.32 5.56 -9.89
N ILE A 106 1.41 4.61 -9.69
CA ILE A 106 1.48 3.30 -10.35
C ILE A 106 1.42 3.47 -11.87
N GLY A 107 0.43 4.17 -12.40
CA GLY A 107 0.26 4.34 -13.84
C GLY A 107 1.43 5.06 -14.51
N ARG A 108 2.05 6.03 -13.83
CA ARG A 108 3.22 6.77 -14.33
C ARG A 108 4.49 5.94 -14.40
N ASN A 109 4.64 4.95 -13.51
CA ASN A 109 5.93 4.30 -13.29
C ASN A 109 5.93 2.80 -13.55
N MET A 110 4.77 2.13 -13.64
CA MET A 110 4.73 0.70 -13.90
C MET A 110 5.27 0.35 -15.29
N ASN A 111 6.03 -0.73 -15.37
CA ASN A 111 6.64 -1.23 -16.61
C ASN A 111 6.26 -2.68 -16.91
N LYS A 112 5.51 -3.31 -16.05
CA LYS A 112 5.01 -4.68 -16.17
C LYS A 112 3.65 -4.81 -15.51
N TYR A 113 3.01 -5.97 -15.66
CA TYR A 113 1.76 -6.28 -14.98
C TYR A 113 1.86 -6.09 -13.48
N VAL A 114 0.85 -5.43 -12.90
CA VAL A 114 0.66 -5.26 -11.46
C VAL A 114 -0.81 -5.48 -11.11
N LEU A 115 -1.07 -6.23 -10.05
CA LEU A 115 -2.39 -6.27 -9.42
C LEU A 115 -2.46 -5.18 -8.35
N VAL A 116 -3.41 -4.27 -8.46
CA VAL A 116 -3.65 -3.21 -7.48
C VAL A 116 -4.84 -3.58 -6.60
N VAL A 117 -4.62 -3.65 -5.30
CA VAL A 117 -5.65 -4.03 -4.32
C VAL A 117 -5.92 -2.87 -3.37
N THR A 118 -7.15 -2.40 -3.32
CA THR A 118 -7.58 -1.38 -2.36
C THR A 118 -8.02 -2.04 -1.06
N LYS A 119 -7.30 -1.78 0.02
CA LYS A 119 -7.65 -2.23 1.37
C LYS A 119 -8.45 -1.20 2.16
N SER A 120 -8.37 0.06 1.79
CA SER A 120 -9.14 1.12 2.44
C SER A 120 -10.64 0.90 2.27
N THR A 121 -11.43 1.30 3.28
CA THR A 121 -12.88 1.36 3.16
C THR A 121 -13.26 2.53 2.26
N VAL A 122 -13.81 2.22 1.10
CA VAL A 122 -14.08 3.20 0.04
C VAL A 122 -15.50 3.02 -0.52
N PRO A 123 -16.10 4.09 -1.09
CA PRO A 123 -17.40 3.99 -1.74
C PRO A 123 -17.42 3.01 -2.91
N VAL A 124 -18.62 2.51 -3.21
CA VAL A 124 -18.86 1.73 -4.44
C VAL A 124 -18.42 2.54 -5.67
N GLY A 125 -17.77 1.87 -6.62
CA GLY A 125 -17.25 2.52 -7.83
C GLY A 125 -15.80 3.02 -7.71
N THR A 126 -15.19 2.97 -6.53
CA THR A 126 -13.79 3.42 -6.35
C THR A 126 -12.81 2.58 -7.17
N ALA A 127 -12.99 1.27 -7.26
CA ALA A 127 -12.15 0.41 -8.09
C ALA A 127 -12.14 0.86 -9.55
N GLN A 128 -13.29 1.28 -10.08
CA GLN A 128 -13.38 1.80 -11.44
C GLN A 128 -12.63 3.13 -11.60
N LYS A 129 -12.68 4.01 -10.59
CA LYS A 129 -11.91 5.27 -10.59
C LYS A 129 -10.41 5.01 -10.55
N VAL A 130 -9.96 4.06 -9.74
CA VAL A 130 -8.55 3.64 -9.68
C VAL A 130 -8.11 3.09 -11.04
N LYS A 131 -8.90 2.20 -11.63
CA LYS A 131 -8.63 1.64 -12.95
C LYS A 131 -8.53 2.70 -14.04
N SER A 132 -9.47 3.63 -14.08
CA SER A 132 -9.49 4.74 -15.04
C SER A 132 -8.29 5.66 -14.86
N THR A 133 -7.88 5.92 -13.62
CA THR A 133 -6.73 6.77 -13.30
C THR A 133 -5.42 6.14 -13.80
N ILE A 134 -5.21 4.85 -13.54
CA ILE A 134 -4.04 4.12 -14.03
C ILE A 134 -4.03 4.10 -15.56
N GLN A 135 -5.15 3.76 -16.18
CA GLN A 135 -5.26 3.68 -17.64
C GLN A 135 -4.95 5.02 -18.31
N LYS A 136 -5.44 6.12 -17.75
CA LYS A 136 -5.14 7.46 -18.25
C LYS A 136 -3.65 7.76 -18.27
N GLU A 137 -2.93 7.43 -17.19
CA GLU A 137 -1.48 7.63 -17.13
C GLU A 137 -0.72 6.76 -18.15
N LEU A 138 -1.16 5.52 -18.36
CA LEU A 138 -0.60 4.65 -19.40
C LEU A 138 -0.85 5.21 -20.82
N ASP A 139 -2.05 5.72 -21.06
CA ASP A 139 -2.41 6.34 -22.35
C ASP A 139 -1.56 7.59 -22.62
N GLU A 140 -1.33 8.42 -21.61
CA GLU A 140 -0.46 9.60 -21.70
C GLU A 140 1.01 9.23 -22.01
N ARG A 141 1.45 8.05 -21.56
CA ARG A 141 2.78 7.49 -21.86
C ARG A 141 2.84 6.77 -23.22
N ASN A 142 1.72 6.63 -23.93
CA ASN A 142 1.59 5.85 -25.18
C ASN A 142 2.08 4.39 -25.04
N ILE A 143 1.81 3.75 -23.94
CA ILE A 143 2.16 2.34 -23.69
C ILE A 143 0.93 1.53 -23.30
N GLN A 144 0.99 0.24 -23.60
CA GLN A 144 -0.03 -0.74 -23.22
C GLN A 144 0.58 -1.74 -22.25
N ILE A 145 0.12 -1.71 -21.00
CA ILE A 145 0.51 -2.66 -19.96
C ILE A 145 -0.77 -3.17 -19.32
N GLU A 146 -0.91 -4.47 -19.21
CA GLU A 146 -2.03 -5.09 -18.52
C GLU A 146 -1.90 -4.88 -17.01
N PHE A 147 -3.03 -4.66 -16.36
CA PHE A 147 -3.14 -4.58 -14.91
C PHE A 147 -4.56 -4.92 -14.48
N ASP A 148 -4.70 -5.32 -13.22
CA ASP A 148 -6.01 -5.54 -12.62
C ASP A 148 -6.17 -4.71 -11.34
N VAL A 149 -7.42 -4.43 -10.99
CA VAL A 149 -7.79 -3.73 -9.76
C VAL A 149 -8.80 -4.56 -9.01
N ALA A 150 -8.53 -4.80 -7.73
CA ALA A 150 -9.41 -5.53 -6.83
C ALA A 150 -9.71 -4.70 -5.57
N SER A 151 -10.84 -4.95 -4.96
CA SER A 151 -11.18 -4.43 -3.64
C SER A 151 -11.10 -5.55 -2.60
N ASN A 152 -10.38 -5.29 -1.52
CA ASN A 152 -10.27 -6.19 -0.39
C ASN A 152 -10.40 -5.38 0.90
N PRO A 153 -11.59 -4.86 1.22
CA PRO A 153 -11.81 -4.07 2.42
C PRO A 153 -11.49 -4.92 3.66
N GLU A 154 -10.98 -4.25 4.67
CA GLU A 154 -10.64 -4.87 5.93
C GLU A 154 -11.72 -4.59 6.98
N PHE A 155 -11.82 -5.46 7.96
CA PHE A 155 -12.79 -5.39 9.07
C PHE A 155 -12.11 -5.60 10.41
N LEU A 156 -10.81 -5.29 10.50
CA LEU A 156 -10.03 -5.42 11.71
C LEU A 156 -10.48 -4.41 12.75
N LYS A 157 -10.49 -4.84 14.01
CA LYS A 157 -10.75 -3.98 15.16
C LYS A 157 -9.43 -3.70 15.86
N GLU A 158 -9.07 -2.43 15.94
CA GLU A 158 -7.82 -2.01 16.58
C GLU A 158 -7.79 -2.36 18.07
N GLY A 159 -6.68 -2.95 18.52
CA GLY A 159 -6.40 -3.16 19.93
C GLY A 159 -7.14 -4.31 20.60
N ASP A 160 -7.69 -5.25 19.85
CA ASP A 160 -8.32 -6.46 20.40
C ASP A 160 -7.43 -7.70 20.26
#